data_3e41941e0764dfd23113b7c37d693b6d
#
_entry.id   3e41941e0764dfd23113b7c37d693b6d
#
_cell.length_a   1.000
_cell.length_b   1.000
_cell.length_c   1.000
_cell.angle_alpha   90.00
_cell.angle_beta   90.00
_cell.angle_gamma   90.00
#
_symmetry.space_group_name_H-M   'P 1'
#
loop_
_entity.id
_entity.type
_entity.pdbx_description
1 polymer ?
#
loop_
_entity_poly.entity_id
_entity_poly.type
_entity_poly.pdbx_seq_one_letter_code
_entity_poly.pdbx_strand_id
1 'polypeptide(L)'
;MYWFLVMRSDINCTRGDINVVKGRKIGAAPWVDLGLKQLLVAAGIDAVRDNVTVAPVPHTGSSSVNFGLMAAKALEDRLIDGFWANGMGTEVAVRNGAGKVVLDIRRGDGPKECFNYTMASLAVTDRFLAEKSDVAAKMVKAMEATHLALKADVSLAEKVGHKVFPASEAALIARLIERDLPFYSTGISPEFVDGMNAFARKAGILDTYPNYSEVVARLG
;
A
#
# COMPACT_ATOMS: atom_id res chain seq x y z
N MET A 1 -5.42 -3.13 2.41
CA MET A 1 -4.52 -2.42 1.48
C MET A 1 -4.19 -1.05 2.06
N TYR A 2 -2.96 -0.58 1.97
CA TYR A 2 -2.57 0.78 2.40
C TYR A 2 -2.03 1.64 1.25
N TRP A 3 -2.67 1.50 0.09
CA TRP A 3 -2.33 2.21 -1.12
C TRP A 3 -3.23 3.43 -1.32
N PHE A 4 -2.65 4.42 -1.94
CA PHE A 4 -3.28 5.70 -2.20
C PHE A 4 -3.22 6.02 -3.69
N LEU A 5 -4.29 6.54 -4.23
CA LEU A 5 -4.25 7.29 -5.47
C LEU A 5 -4.06 8.76 -5.13
N VAL A 6 -2.93 9.30 -5.54
CA VAL A 6 -2.60 10.71 -5.39
C VAL A 6 -2.59 11.34 -6.77
N MET A 7 -3.30 12.43 -6.94
CA MET A 7 -3.31 13.20 -8.18
C MET A 7 -2.60 14.54 -7.96
N ARG A 8 -2.04 15.10 -9.01
CA ARG A 8 -1.43 16.43 -8.99
C ARG A 8 -2.44 17.47 -8.47
N SER A 9 -2.01 18.39 -7.64
CA SER A 9 -2.88 19.33 -6.91
C SER A 9 -3.66 20.30 -7.83
N ASP A 10 -3.10 20.62 -9.02
CA ASP A 10 -3.73 21.50 -10.02
C ASP A 10 -4.84 20.79 -10.84
N ILE A 11 -4.96 19.48 -10.74
CA ILE A 11 -6.05 18.73 -11.39
C ILE A 11 -7.31 18.85 -10.56
N ASN A 12 -8.40 19.35 -11.15
CA ASN A 12 -9.67 19.40 -10.48
C ASN A 12 -10.23 17.99 -10.26
N CYS A 13 -10.35 17.59 -9.00
CA CYS A 13 -10.96 16.32 -8.62
C CYS A 13 -11.41 16.34 -7.15
N THR A 14 -12.38 15.51 -6.84
CA THR A 14 -12.87 15.30 -5.47
C THR A 14 -12.36 13.96 -4.93
N ARG A 15 -12.29 13.86 -3.62
CA ARG A 15 -11.96 12.59 -2.95
C ARG A 15 -13.01 11.54 -3.28
N GLY A 16 -12.58 10.32 -3.55
CA GLY A 16 -13.43 9.20 -3.94
C GLY A 16 -13.70 9.09 -5.45
N ASP A 17 -13.40 10.11 -6.24
CA ASP A 17 -13.65 10.12 -7.69
C ASP A 17 -12.50 9.48 -8.46
N ILE A 18 -12.61 8.18 -8.69
CA ILE A 18 -11.63 7.44 -9.49
C ILE A 18 -11.65 7.84 -10.97
N ASN A 19 -12.74 8.43 -11.48
CA ASN A 19 -12.82 8.82 -12.90
C ASN A 19 -11.79 9.91 -13.27
N VAL A 20 -11.21 10.57 -12.28
CA VAL A 20 -10.13 11.53 -12.51
C VAL A 20 -8.93 10.94 -13.28
N VAL A 21 -8.75 9.62 -13.28
CA VAL A 21 -7.62 8.98 -14.00
C VAL A 21 -7.80 8.93 -15.52
N LYS A 22 -9.03 9.14 -16.03
CA LYS A 22 -9.31 9.10 -17.46
C LYS A 22 -8.53 10.16 -18.23
N GLY A 23 -7.90 9.75 -19.32
CA GLY A 23 -7.02 10.59 -20.12
C GLY A 23 -5.68 10.94 -19.47
N ARG A 24 -5.24 10.19 -18.44
CA ARG A 24 -4.10 10.57 -17.61
C ARG A 24 -3.06 9.48 -17.45
N LYS A 25 -1.84 9.91 -17.08
CA LYS A 25 -0.68 9.06 -16.83
C LYS A 25 -0.49 8.88 -15.33
N ILE A 26 -0.65 7.65 -14.85
CA ILE A 26 -0.53 7.28 -13.45
C ILE A 26 0.72 6.43 -13.24
N GLY A 27 1.63 6.91 -12.40
CA GLY A 27 2.83 6.19 -12.02
C GLY A 27 2.52 5.08 -11.01
N ALA A 28 2.95 3.86 -11.29
CA ALA A 28 2.85 2.73 -10.35
C ALA A 28 4.04 1.79 -10.53
N ALA A 29 4.51 1.19 -9.42
CA ALA A 29 5.58 0.19 -9.50
C ALA A 29 5.04 -1.11 -10.14
N PRO A 30 5.90 -1.88 -10.83
CA PRO A 30 5.57 -3.23 -11.27
C PRO A 30 5.03 -4.07 -10.10
N TRP A 31 4.04 -4.91 -10.37
CA TRP A 31 3.26 -5.71 -9.41
C TRP A 31 2.31 -4.90 -8.52
N VAL A 32 2.70 -3.71 -8.07
CA VAL A 32 1.82 -2.80 -7.32
C VAL A 32 0.73 -2.22 -8.21
N ASP A 33 1.03 -2.01 -9.48
CA ASP A 33 0.11 -1.55 -10.52
C ASP A 33 -1.09 -2.50 -10.71
N LEU A 34 -0.94 -3.78 -10.39
CA LEU A 34 -2.04 -4.76 -10.46
C LEU A 34 -3.21 -4.36 -9.55
N GLY A 35 -2.92 -3.81 -8.36
CA GLY A 35 -3.96 -3.30 -7.47
C GLY A 35 -4.76 -2.17 -8.09
N LEU A 36 -4.10 -1.19 -8.70
CA LEU A 36 -4.77 -0.11 -9.42
C LEU A 36 -5.55 -0.63 -10.63
N LYS A 37 -4.96 -1.50 -11.43
CA LYS A 37 -5.63 -2.08 -12.60
C LYS A 37 -6.92 -2.81 -12.24
N GLN A 38 -6.92 -3.61 -11.17
CA GLN A 38 -8.14 -4.28 -10.69
C GLN A 38 -9.17 -3.28 -10.16
N LEU A 39 -8.72 -2.21 -9.54
CA LEU A 39 -9.58 -1.14 -9.05
C LEU A 39 -10.25 -0.39 -10.21
N LEU A 40 -9.51 -0.13 -11.30
CA LEU A 40 -10.08 0.45 -12.53
C LEU A 40 -11.15 -0.46 -13.14
N VAL A 41 -10.87 -1.76 -13.25
CA VAL A 41 -11.84 -2.74 -13.75
C VAL A 41 -13.10 -2.77 -12.88
N ALA A 42 -12.95 -2.81 -11.56
CA ALA A 42 -14.08 -2.79 -10.62
C ALA A 42 -14.91 -1.49 -10.73
N ALA A 43 -14.29 -0.39 -11.10
CA ALA A 43 -14.94 0.90 -11.37
C ALA A 43 -15.54 1.03 -12.79
N GLY A 44 -15.43 0.00 -13.62
CA GLY A 44 -15.90 0.03 -15.01
C GLY A 44 -15.05 0.90 -15.96
N ILE A 45 -13.81 1.21 -15.57
CA ILE A 45 -12.85 1.98 -16.36
C ILE A 45 -12.02 1.01 -17.20
N ASP A 46 -12.08 1.17 -18.51
CA ASP A 46 -11.23 0.47 -19.45
C ASP A 46 -10.02 1.35 -19.80
N ALA A 47 -8.82 0.85 -19.55
CA ALA A 47 -7.59 1.65 -19.70
C ALA A 47 -7.36 2.12 -21.14
N VAL A 48 -7.74 1.32 -22.13
CA VAL A 48 -7.57 1.68 -23.56
C VAL A 48 -8.65 2.68 -23.99
N ARG A 49 -9.92 2.32 -23.77
CA ARG A 49 -11.06 3.17 -24.16
C ARG A 49 -11.03 4.52 -23.45
N ASP A 50 -10.72 4.52 -22.16
CA ASP A 50 -10.72 5.73 -21.32
C ASP A 50 -9.34 6.43 -21.31
N ASN A 51 -8.40 5.98 -22.15
CA ASN A 51 -7.05 6.53 -22.33
C ASN A 51 -6.30 6.71 -20.99
N VAL A 52 -6.30 5.67 -20.15
CA VAL A 52 -5.58 5.66 -18.88
C VAL A 52 -4.24 4.95 -19.07
N THR A 53 -3.15 5.64 -18.82
CA THR A 53 -1.82 5.04 -18.84
C THR A 53 -1.38 4.73 -17.42
N VAL A 54 -1.20 3.44 -17.09
CA VAL A 54 -0.56 2.99 -15.83
C VAL A 54 0.81 2.43 -16.18
N ALA A 55 1.87 3.08 -15.71
CA ALA A 55 3.23 2.76 -16.09
C ALA A 55 4.21 3.00 -14.92
N PRO A 56 5.41 2.40 -14.94
CA PRO A 56 6.47 2.73 -13.99
C PRO A 56 6.74 4.23 -13.95
N VAL A 57 7.11 4.72 -12.77
CA VAL A 57 7.48 6.12 -12.58
C VAL A 57 8.73 6.44 -13.41
N PRO A 58 8.73 7.53 -14.19
CA PRO A 58 9.92 7.95 -14.90
C PRO A 58 11.08 8.26 -13.97
N HIS A 59 12.32 8.06 -14.44
CA HIS A 59 13.50 8.42 -13.68
C HIS A 59 13.58 9.94 -13.51
N THR A 60 13.75 10.40 -12.27
CA THR A 60 13.74 11.82 -11.89
C THR A 60 15.14 12.35 -11.52
N GLY A 61 16.20 11.55 -11.71
CA GLY A 61 17.54 11.88 -11.19
C GLY A 61 17.64 11.81 -9.65
N SER A 62 16.58 11.42 -8.97
CA SER A 62 16.58 11.21 -7.51
C SER A 62 17.50 10.06 -7.14
N SER A 63 18.30 10.24 -6.10
CA SER A 63 19.11 9.17 -5.50
C SER A 63 18.30 8.21 -4.61
N SER A 64 17.03 8.52 -4.36
CA SER A 64 16.17 7.67 -3.53
C SER A 64 15.83 6.36 -4.24
N VAL A 65 15.99 5.26 -3.52
CA VAL A 65 15.52 3.93 -3.95
C VAL A 65 14.08 3.66 -3.51
N ASN A 66 13.48 4.55 -2.73
CA ASN A 66 12.10 4.44 -2.27
C ASN A 66 11.14 4.86 -3.38
N PHE A 67 10.36 3.89 -3.87
CA PHE A 67 9.40 4.13 -4.96
C PHE A 67 8.42 5.27 -4.66
N GLY A 68 7.91 5.36 -3.43
CA GLY A 68 6.96 6.42 -3.06
C GLY A 68 7.57 7.82 -3.18
N LEU A 69 8.83 7.99 -2.74
CA LEU A 69 9.54 9.25 -2.85
C LEU A 69 9.85 9.60 -4.30
N MET A 70 10.22 8.61 -5.12
CA MET A 70 10.40 8.80 -6.56
C MET A 70 9.10 9.23 -7.24
N ALA A 71 7.97 8.62 -6.85
CA ALA A 71 6.65 8.97 -7.39
C ALA A 71 6.23 10.39 -7.02
N ALA A 72 6.46 10.80 -5.76
CA ALA A 72 6.20 12.16 -5.32
C ALA A 72 7.02 13.19 -6.10
N LYS A 73 8.31 12.90 -6.35
CA LYS A 73 9.18 13.76 -7.15
C LYS A 73 8.74 13.84 -8.61
N ALA A 74 8.38 12.71 -9.22
CA ALA A 74 7.87 12.70 -10.61
C ALA A 74 6.55 13.48 -10.75
N LEU A 75 5.70 13.47 -9.71
CA LEU A 75 4.48 14.27 -9.67
C LEU A 75 4.78 15.77 -9.61
N GLU A 76 5.71 16.16 -8.72
CA GLU A 76 6.19 17.55 -8.58
C GLU A 76 6.81 18.08 -9.89
N ASP A 77 7.61 17.24 -10.56
CA ASP A 77 8.23 17.55 -11.86
C ASP A 77 7.25 17.47 -13.04
N ARG A 78 5.98 17.19 -12.80
CA ARG A 78 4.91 17.08 -13.81
C ARG A 78 5.15 16.00 -14.88
N LEU A 79 5.93 14.97 -14.56
CA LEU A 79 6.20 13.85 -15.47
C LEU A 79 5.05 12.83 -15.50
N ILE A 80 4.20 12.87 -14.46
CA ILE A 80 2.99 12.07 -14.30
C ILE A 80 1.85 12.94 -13.77
N ASP A 81 0.61 12.53 -14.00
CA ASP A 81 -0.58 13.26 -13.52
C ASP A 81 -1.02 12.78 -12.13
N GLY A 82 -0.64 11.57 -11.78
CA GLY A 82 -0.91 10.95 -10.50
C GLY A 82 -0.01 9.75 -10.26
N PHE A 83 -0.10 9.19 -9.07
CA PHE A 83 0.57 7.93 -8.75
C PHE A 83 -0.25 7.05 -7.82
N TRP A 84 0.03 5.76 -7.91
CA TRP A 84 -0.47 4.74 -7.01
C TRP A 84 0.69 4.21 -6.16
N ALA A 85 0.73 4.58 -4.88
CA ALA A 85 1.84 4.26 -4.01
C ALA A 85 1.43 4.16 -2.53
N ASN A 86 2.40 3.76 -1.70
CA ASN A 86 2.28 3.72 -0.25
C ASN A 86 2.29 5.11 0.41
N GLY A 87 2.20 5.12 1.73
CA GLY A 87 2.08 6.33 2.52
C GLY A 87 3.24 7.32 2.42
N MET A 88 4.49 6.89 2.19
CA MET A 88 5.63 7.81 2.17
C MET A 88 5.52 8.83 1.03
N GLY A 89 5.31 8.35 -0.20
CA GLY A 89 5.12 9.24 -1.34
C GLY A 89 3.91 10.14 -1.20
N THR A 90 2.82 9.59 -0.67
CA THR A 90 1.59 10.33 -0.39
C THR A 90 1.84 11.48 0.58
N GLU A 91 2.51 11.21 1.69
CA GLU A 91 2.81 12.23 2.71
C GLU A 91 3.68 13.37 2.15
N VAL A 92 4.72 13.01 1.40
CA VAL A 92 5.62 14.01 0.79
C VAL A 92 4.87 14.86 -0.25
N ALA A 93 4.12 14.24 -1.16
CA ALA A 93 3.41 14.96 -2.21
C ALA A 93 2.37 15.92 -1.65
N VAL A 94 1.63 15.50 -0.61
CA VAL A 94 0.61 16.35 0.04
C VAL A 94 1.26 17.50 0.81
N ARG A 95 2.32 17.21 1.58
CA ARG A 95 3.03 18.25 2.36
C ARG A 95 3.66 19.32 1.48
N ASN A 96 4.23 18.93 0.34
CA ASN A 96 4.84 19.87 -0.60
C ASN A 96 3.80 20.61 -1.46
N GLY A 97 2.52 20.31 -1.30
CA GLY A 97 1.45 20.89 -2.10
C GLY A 97 1.41 20.42 -3.56
N ALA A 98 2.27 19.44 -3.93
CA ALA A 98 2.32 18.91 -5.29
C ALA A 98 1.14 17.98 -5.61
N GLY A 99 0.62 17.29 -4.60
CA GLY A 99 -0.43 16.29 -4.76
C GLY A 99 -1.55 16.38 -3.75
N LYS A 100 -2.67 15.75 -4.08
CA LYS A 100 -3.81 15.53 -3.17
C LYS A 100 -4.29 14.09 -3.26
N VAL A 101 -4.68 13.53 -2.12
CA VAL A 101 -5.22 12.17 -2.03
C VAL A 101 -6.62 12.14 -2.63
N VAL A 102 -6.81 11.31 -3.65
CA VAL A 102 -8.12 11.04 -4.25
C VAL A 102 -8.71 9.77 -3.69
N LEU A 103 -7.90 8.70 -3.55
CA LEU A 103 -8.36 7.47 -2.91
C LEU A 103 -7.42 7.08 -1.77
N ASP A 104 -8.02 6.78 -0.63
CA ASP A 104 -7.42 5.99 0.47
C ASP A 104 -8.32 4.77 0.66
N ILE A 105 -7.89 3.63 0.13
CA ILE A 105 -8.69 2.41 0.09
C ILE A 105 -9.12 1.95 1.49
N ARG A 106 -8.29 2.19 2.52
CA ARG A 106 -8.60 1.82 3.91
C ARG A 106 -9.80 2.57 4.49
N ARG A 107 -10.12 3.74 3.93
CA ARG A 107 -11.22 4.60 4.38
C ARG A 107 -12.53 4.39 3.62
N GLY A 108 -12.54 3.43 2.71
CA GLY A 108 -13.71 3.14 1.91
C GLY A 108 -13.80 3.97 0.63
N ASP A 109 -12.73 4.63 0.23
CA ASP A 109 -12.68 5.32 -1.06
C ASP A 109 -12.51 4.29 -2.18
N GLY A 110 -13.41 4.25 -3.16
CA GLY A 110 -13.36 3.37 -4.32
C GLY A 110 -14.28 2.15 -4.25
N PRO A 111 -14.15 1.20 -5.19
CA PRO A 111 -14.97 -0.01 -5.22
C PRO A 111 -14.79 -0.88 -3.96
N LYS A 112 -15.91 -1.37 -3.42
CA LYS A 112 -15.92 -2.14 -2.16
C LYS A 112 -15.08 -3.41 -2.21
N GLU A 113 -14.97 -4.04 -3.36
CA GLU A 113 -14.20 -5.26 -3.58
C GLU A 113 -12.73 -5.09 -3.24
N CYS A 114 -12.22 -3.87 -3.31
CA CYS A 114 -10.82 -3.57 -3.06
C CYS A 114 -10.46 -3.42 -1.58
N PHE A 115 -11.44 -3.33 -0.68
CA PHE A 115 -11.19 -3.13 0.76
C PHE A 115 -10.57 -4.35 1.44
N ASN A 116 -10.83 -5.54 0.92
CA ASN A 116 -10.24 -6.76 1.43
C ASN A 116 -8.85 -7.06 0.85
N TYR A 117 -8.31 -6.19 0.01
CA TYR A 117 -6.94 -6.33 -0.46
C TYR A 117 -5.98 -5.82 0.60
N THR A 118 -5.07 -6.69 1.05
CA THR A 118 -4.05 -6.33 2.04
C THR A 118 -2.64 -6.48 1.50
N MET A 119 -1.72 -5.87 2.19
CA MET A 119 -0.28 -6.01 2.00
C MET A 119 0.43 -5.99 3.35
N ALA A 120 1.74 -6.29 3.30
CA ALA A 120 2.61 -6.26 4.47
C ALA A 120 2.19 -7.27 5.53
N SER A 121 2.17 -8.54 5.15
CA SER A 121 2.06 -9.67 6.07
C SER A 121 3.43 -10.26 6.40
N LEU A 122 3.55 -10.84 7.58
CA LEU A 122 4.68 -11.71 7.91
C LEU A 122 4.48 -13.04 7.18
N ALA A 123 5.41 -13.40 6.31
CA ALA A 123 5.38 -14.65 5.56
C ALA A 123 6.64 -15.48 5.85
N VAL A 124 6.47 -16.77 5.95
CA VAL A 124 7.54 -17.75 6.10
C VAL A 124 7.32 -18.91 5.13
N THR A 125 8.38 -19.67 4.81
CA THR A 125 8.24 -20.89 4.01
C THR A 125 7.68 -22.02 4.88
N ASP A 126 7.03 -23.01 4.27
CA ASP A 126 6.57 -24.22 4.95
C ASP A 126 7.70 -24.97 5.66
N ARG A 127 8.86 -25.01 5.02
CA ARG A 127 10.08 -25.58 5.62
C ARG A 127 10.48 -24.85 6.90
N PHE A 128 10.47 -23.49 6.88
CA PHE A 128 10.77 -22.71 8.09
C PHE A 128 9.75 -22.99 9.19
N LEU A 129 8.48 -23.07 8.83
CA LEU A 129 7.41 -23.37 9.78
C LEU A 129 7.57 -24.76 10.41
N ALA A 130 7.91 -25.76 9.60
CA ALA A 130 8.13 -27.12 10.08
C ALA A 130 9.35 -27.25 11.01
N GLU A 131 10.45 -26.56 10.68
CA GLU A 131 11.73 -26.67 11.43
C GLU A 131 11.79 -25.70 12.62
N LYS A 132 11.06 -24.57 12.59
CA LYS A 132 11.22 -23.44 13.53
C LYS A 132 9.88 -22.77 13.89
N SER A 133 8.84 -23.57 14.14
CA SER A 133 7.51 -23.07 14.50
C SER A 133 7.51 -22.17 15.75
N ASP A 134 8.37 -22.47 16.73
CA ASP A 134 8.54 -21.68 17.94
C ASP A 134 9.09 -20.27 17.64
N VAL A 135 10.00 -20.16 16.66
CA VAL A 135 10.53 -18.88 16.20
C VAL A 135 9.44 -18.09 15.48
N ALA A 136 8.67 -18.73 14.61
CA ALA A 136 7.53 -18.08 13.94
C ALA A 136 6.53 -17.52 14.96
N ALA A 137 6.19 -18.31 15.99
CA ALA A 137 5.30 -17.86 17.08
C ALA A 137 5.88 -16.67 17.86
N LYS A 138 7.19 -16.67 18.13
CA LYS A 138 7.87 -15.54 18.78
C LYS A 138 7.86 -14.28 17.89
N MET A 139 7.99 -14.42 16.57
CA MET A 139 7.91 -13.30 15.65
C MET A 139 6.52 -12.65 15.67
N VAL A 140 5.45 -13.45 15.67
CA VAL A 140 4.07 -12.94 15.77
C VAL A 140 3.88 -12.21 17.11
N LYS A 141 4.29 -12.80 18.23
CA LYS A 141 4.23 -12.15 19.55
C LYS A 141 5.01 -10.83 19.59
N ALA A 142 6.16 -10.76 18.93
CA ALA A 142 6.93 -9.51 18.82
C ALA A 142 6.18 -8.43 18.04
N MET A 143 5.50 -8.81 16.94
CA MET A 143 4.65 -7.90 16.17
C MET A 143 3.47 -7.38 16.99
N GLU A 144 2.80 -8.26 17.72
CA GLU A 144 1.69 -7.91 18.62
C GLU A 144 2.15 -6.95 19.72
N ALA A 145 3.26 -7.27 20.40
CA ALA A 145 3.84 -6.43 21.42
C ALA A 145 4.24 -5.05 20.89
N THR A 146 4.82 -5.00 19.69
CA THR A 146 5.16 -3.73 19.02
C THR A 146 3.91 -2.91 18.71
N HIS A 147 2.85 -3.54 18.21
CA HIS A 147 1.58 -2.86 17.93
C HIS A 147 0.96 -2.29 19.22
N LEU A 148 0.95 -3.04 20.30
CA LEU A 148 0.47 -2.57 21.61
C LEU A 148 1.32 -1.41 22.14
N ALA A 149 2.65 -1.51 22.04
CA ALA A 149 3.55 -0.44 22.45
C ALA A 149 3.32 0.86 21.64
N LEU A 150 3.15 0.77 20.33
CA LEU A 150 2.85 1.92 19.48
C LEU A 150 1.48 2.54 19.77
N LYS A 151 0.49 1.72 20.13
CA LYS A 151 -0.82 2.22 20.59
C LYS A 151 -0.74 2.98 21.92
N ALA A 152 0.14 2.55 22.80
CA ALA A 152 0.36 3.19 24.08
C ALA A 152 1.21 4.47 23.96
N ASP A 153 2.22 4.43 23.11
CA ASP A 153 3.14 5.56 22.86
C ASP A 153 3.69 5.53 21.45
N VAL A 154 3.05 6.28 20.56
CA VAL A 154 3.45 6.34 19.14
C VAL A 154 4.81 7.00 18.92
N SER A 155 5.33 7.78 19.89
CA SER A 155 6.66 8.41 19.81
C SER A 155 7.80 7.39 19.76
N LEU A 156 7.54 6.15 20.20
CA LEU A 156 8.49 5.03 20.06
C LEU A 156 8.89 4.77 18.62
N ALA A 157 8.01 5.05 17.66
CA ALA A 157 8.31 4.91 16.23
C ALA A 157 9.49 5.80 15.81
N GLU A 158 9.51 7.07 16.22
CA GLU A 158 10.60 7.99 15.92
C GLU A 158 11.87 7.61 16.68
N LYS A 159 11.74 7.31 17.98
CA LYS A 159 12.86 6.93 18.84
C LYS A 159 13.61 5.68 18.33
N VAL A 160 12.87 4.68 17.85
CA VAL A 160 13.46 3.48 17.24
C VAL A 160 13.95 3.78 15.83
N GLY A 161 13.17 4.55 15.06
CA GLY A 161 13.49 4.94 13.69
C GLY A 161 14.87 5.59 13.57
N HIS A 162 15.22 6.48 14.47
CA HIS A 162 16.55 7.13 14.49
C HIS A 162 17.73 6.17 14.65
N LYS A 163 17.49 4.92 15.09
CA LYS A 163 18.56 3.92 15.20
C LYS A 163 18.78 3.12 13.92
N VAL A 164 17.80 3.12 13.00
CA VAL A 164 17.79 2.24 11.81
C VAL A 164 17.61 2.98 10.49
N PHE A 165 17.20 4.25 10.52
CA PHE A 165 16.98 5.09 9.35
C PHE A 165 17.67 6.44 9.46
N PRO A 166 17.97 7.14 8.35
CA PRO A 166 18.33 8.54 8.36
C PRO A 166 17.28 9.39 9.09
N ALA A 167 17.69 10.44 9.79
CA ALA A 167 16.80 11.25 10.65
C ALA A 167 15.56 11.79 9.91
N SER A 168 15.70 12.22 8.66
CA SER A 168 14.58 12.72 7.83
C SER A 168 13.56 11.63 7.51
N GLU A 169 14.02 10.41 7.26
CA GLU A 169 13.17 9.26 7.00
C GLU A 169 12.50 8.75 8.30
N ALA A 170 13.24 8.72 9.41
CA ALA A 170 12.72 8.32 10.71
C ALA A 170 11.52 9.19 11.12
N ALA A 171 11.64 10.51 11.02
CA ALA A 171 10.57 11.45 11.32
C ALA A 171 9.36 11.31 10.36
N LEU A 172 9.61 10.99 9.09
CA LEU A 172 8.55 10.73 8.11
C LEU A 172 7.80 9.44 8.44
N ILE A 173 8.54 8.35 8.71
CA ILE A 173 7.99 7.04 9.08
C ILE A 173 7.15 7.14 10.36
N ALA A 174 7.64 7.86 11.37
CA ALA A 174 6.92 8.05 12.63
C ALA A 174 5.55 8.70 12.41
N ARG A 175 5.48 9.75 11.61
CA ARG A 175 4.20 10.40 11.25
C ARG A 175 3.27 9.48 10.46
N LEU A 176 3.83 8.66 9.57
CA LEU A 176 3.03 7.68 8.85
C LEU A 176 2.44 6.65 9.80
N ILE A 177 3.23 6.16 10.75
CA ILE A 177 2.76 5.22 11.77
C ILE A 177 1.64 5.86 12.59
N GLU A 178 1.82 7.08 13.07
CA GLU A 178 0.78 7.80 13.82
C GLU A 178 -0.54 7.90 13.04
N ARG A 179 -0.48 8.29 11.76
CA ARG A 179 -1.66 8.39 10.90
C ARG A 179 -2.30 7.03 10.61
N ASP A 180 -1.46 6.00 10.41
CA ASP A 180 -1.90 4.72 9.86
C ASP A 180 -2.19 3.67 10.94
N LEU A 181 -1.74 3.89 12.18
CA LEU A 181 -1.92 2.99 13.32
C LEU A 181 -3.37 2.51 13.55
N PRO A 182 -4.42 3.34 13.35
CA PRO A 182 -5.80 2.89 13.46
C PRO A 182 -6.20 1.78 12.47
N PHE A 183 -5.45 1.61 11.38
CA PHE A 183 -5.68 0.60 10.34
C PHE A 183 -4.79 -0.63 10.49
N TYR A 184 -3.88 -0.65 11.48
CA TYR A 184 -3.02 -1.81 11.70
C TYR A 184 -3.81 -2.94 12.36
N SER A 185 -3.60 -4.14 11.85
CA SER A 185 -4.12 -5.38 12.43
C SER A 185 -2.98 -6.40 12.54
N THR A 186 -2.93 -7.14 13.63
CA THR A 186 -1.98 -8.24 13.82
C THR A 186 -2.56 -9.58 13.43
N GLY A 187 -3.87 -9.63 13.14
CA GLY A 187 -4.55 -10.83 12.67
C GLY A 187 -4.81 -10.82 11.16
N ILE A 188 -4.87 -12.00 10.58
CA ILE A 188 -5.32 -12.23 9.21
C ILE A 188 -6.68 -12.90 9.29
N SER A 189 -7.73 -12.28 8.77
CA SER A 189 -9.07 -12.85 8.80
C SER A 189 -9.36 -13.73 7.59
N PRO A 190 -10.35 -14.65 7.66
CA PRO A 190 -10.81 -15.41 6.50
C PRO A 190 -11.25 -14.51 5.34
N GLU A 191 -11.97 -13.44 5.62
CA GLU A 191 -12.43 -12.47 4.61
C GLU A 191 -11.26 -11.81 3.88
N PHE A 192 -10.14 -11.65 4.57
CA PHE A 192 -8.91 -11.15 4.00
C PHE A 192 -8.33 -12.13 2.98
N VAL A 193 -8.25 -13.40 3.34
CA VAL A 193 -7.77 -14.47 2.45
C VAL A 193 -8.69 -14.60 1.24
N ASP A 194 -10.00 -14.56 1.44
CA ASP A 194 -10.98 -14.60 0.36
C ASP A 194 -10.83 -13.41 -0.60
N GLY A 195 -10.64 -12.22 -0.08
CA GLY A 195 -10.39 -11.02 -0.88
C GLY A 195 -9.10 -11.12 -1.71
N MET A 196 -8.02 -11.62 -1.11
CA MET A 196 -6.74 -11.83 -1.81
C MET A 196 -6.82 -12.93 -2.85
N ASN A 197 -7.54 -14.02 -2.58
CA ASN A 197 -7.81 -15.08 -3.55
C ASN A 197 -8.60 -14.54 -4.75
N ALA A 198 -9.68 -13.80 -4.49
CA ALA A 198 -10.47 -13.18 -5.55
C ALA A 198 -9.61 -12.22 -6.41
N PHE A 199 -8.77 -11.40 -5.78
CA PHE A 199 -7.83 -10.53 -6.47
C PHE A 199 -6.84 -11.33 -7.32
N ALA A 200 -6.17 -12.31 -6.74
CA ALA A 200 -5.13 -13.09 -7.40
C ALA A 200 -5.68 -13.86 -8.62
N ARG A 201 -6.89 -14.41 -8.52
CA ARG A 201 -7.58 -15.05 -9.65
C ARG A 201 -7.93 -14.06 -10.76
N LYS A 202 -8.53 -12.91 -10.41
CA LYS A 202 -8.85 -11.86 -11.39
C LYS A 202 -7.61 -11.30 -12.07
N ALA A 203 -6.49 -11.23 -11.36
CA ALA A 203 -5.21 -10.79 -11.89
C ALA A 203 -4.44 -11.88 -12.66
N GLY A 204 -4.96 -13.12 -12.74
CA GLY A 204 -4.30 -14.24 -13.41
C GLY A 204 -3.04 -14.74 -12.69
N ILE A 205 -2.93 -14.51 -11.38
CA ILE A 205 -1.80 -14.96 -10.55
C ILE A 205 -2.03 -16.38 -10.03
N LEU A 206 -3.29 -16.73 -9.70
CA LEU A 206 -3.68 -18.04 -9.19
C LEU A 206 -4.78 -18.64 -10.07
N ASP A 207 -4.66 -19.93 -10.31
CA ASP A 207 -5.71 -20.75 -10.95
C ASP A 207 -6.62 -21.45 -9.93
N THR A 208 -6.17 -21.52 -8.68
CA THR A 208 -6.86 -22.19 -7.57
C THR A 208 -7.39 -21.17 -6.56
N TYR A 209 -8.14 -21.67 -5.57
CA TYR A 209 -8.69 -20.88 -4.47
C TYR A 209 -8.27 -21.54 -3.15
N PRO A 210 -7.04 -21.30 -2.66
CA PRO A 210 -6.56 -21.94 -1.44
C PRO A 210 -7.41 -21.55 -0.23
N ASN A 211 -7.66 -22.52 0.65
CA ASN A 211 -8.40 -22.28 1.88
C ASN A 211 -7.55 -21.49 2.89
N TYR A 212 -8.23 -20.83 3.83
CA TYR A 212 -7.57 -20.08 4.91
C TYR A 212 -6.50 -20.90 5.64
N SER A 213 -6.79 -22.16 5.97
CA SER A 213 -5.85 -23.03 6.70
C SER A 213 -4.64 -23.50 5.88
N GLU A 214 -4.66 -23.30 4.57
CA GLU A 214 -3.53 -23.64 3.69
C GLU A 214 -2.54 -22.49 3.58
N VAL A 215 -2.99 -21.25 3.83
CA VAL A 215 -2.15 -20.05 3.65
C VAL A 215 -1.88 -19.27 4.94
N VAL A 216 -2.66 -19.53 6.00
CA VAL A 216 -2.47 -18.90 7.31
C VAL A 216 -2.00 -19.95 8.33
N ALA A 217 -0.77 -19.81 8.79
CA ALA A 217 -0.19 -20.72 9.75
C ALA A 217 -0.92 -20.67 11.10
N ARG A 218 -1.22 -21.84 11.67
CA ARG A 218 -1.65 -21.97 13.05
C ARG A 218 -0.41 -22.09 13.93
N LEU A 219 -0.16 -21.05 14.71
CA LEU A 219 0.92 -21.02 15.68
C LEU A 219 0.29 -21.31 17.05
N GLY A 220 0.71 -22.41 17.65
CA GLY A 220 0.24 -22.86 18.97
C GLY A 220 0.65 -21.91 20.11
#